data_01b62a6d6c7b150b75e2ede1df93d9dd
#
_entry.id   01b62a6d6c7b150b75e2ede1df93d9dd
#
_cell.length_a   1.000
_cell.length_b   1.000
_cell.length_c   1.000
_cell.angle_alpha   90.00
_cell.angle_beta   90.00
_cell.angle_gamma   90.00
#
_symmetry.space_group_name_H-M   'P 1'
#
loop_
_entity.id
_entity.type
_entity.pdbx_description
1 polymer ?
#
loop_
_entity_poly.entity_id
_entity_poly.type
_entity_poly.pdbx_seq_one_letter_code
_entity_poly.pdbx_strand_id
1 'polypeptide(L)' 'MARTAAARLPEKIQFNIRVDGEVLARFRDYCRRNGLDPQGQIVLFMRRVLDTEFDFQERLWSALKAETP' A
#
# COMPACT_ATOMS: atom_id res chain seq x y z
N MET A 1 -13.29 -8.04 19.41
CA MET A 1 -12.37 -8.20 18.30
C MET A 1 -12.69 -7.25 17.19
N ALA A 2 -11.67 -6.67 16.68
CA ALA A 2 -11.82 -5.70 15.60
C ALA A 2 -12.43 -6.33 14.35
N ARG A 3 -12.24 -7.62 14.18
CA ARG A 3 -12.74 -8.26 12.98
C ARG A 3 -14.23 -8.28 12.89
N THR A 4 -14.89 -8.35 14.04
CA THR A 4 -16.34 -8.34 14.06
C THR A 4 -16.86 -7.03 13.52
N ALA A 5 -16.19 -5.95 13.87
CA ALA A 5 -16.61 -4.65 13.38
C ALA A 5 -16.38 -4.56 11.87
N ALA A 6 -15.33 -5.20 11.38
CA ALA A 6 -15.05 -5.16 9.96
C ALA A 6 -16.14 -5.79 9.13
N ALA A 7 -16.82 -6.79 9.69
CA ALA A 7 -17.90 -7.46 8.98
C ALA A 7 -19.06 -6.54 8.69
N ARG A 8 -19.18 -5.43 9.41
CA ARG A 8 -20.27 -4.49 9.23
C ARG A 8 -19.92 -3.34 8.31
N LEU A 9 -18.67 -3.28 7.86
CA LEU A 9 -18.25 -2.19 7.03
C LEU A 9 -18.80 -2.34 5.62
N PRO A 10 -18.98 -1.23 4.92
CA PRO A 10 -19.38 -1.30 3.52
C PRO A 10 -18.34 -2.08 2.74
N GLU A 11 -18.77 -2.62 1.62
CA GLU A 11 -17.88 -3.38 0.78
C GLU A 11 -16.66 -2.57 0.38
N LYS A 12 -16.88 -1.30 0.10
CA LYS A 12 -15.79 -0.42 -0.28
C LYS A 12 -15.90 0.88 0.50
N ILE A 13 -14.75 1.33 0.97
CA ILE A 13 -14.68 2.56 1.75
C ILE A 13 -13.64 3.45 1.12
N GLN A 14 -13.95 4.74 1.06
CA GLN A 14 -12.98 5.69 0.57
C GLN A 14 -11.90 5.91 1.62
N PHE A 15 -10.65 5.85 1.19
CA PHE A 15 -9.50 6.00 2.08
C PHE A 15 -8.64 7.14 1.56
N ASN A 16 -8.54 8.20 2.34
CA ASN A 16 -7.80 9.39 1.95
C ASN A 16 -6.50 9.47 2.70
N ILE A 17 -5.42 9.72 1.97
CA ILE A 17 -4.12 9.88 2.58
C ILE A 17 -3.47 11.14 2.01
N ARG A 18 -2.48 11.65 2.74
CA ARG A 18 -1.74 12.81 2.31
C ARG A 18 -0.39 12.35 1.79
N VAL A 19 -0.03 12.82 0.62
CA VAL A 19 1.18 12.40 -0.04
C VAL A 19 1.89 13.62 -0.59
N ASP A 20 3.22 13.59 -0.53
CA ASP A 20 4.03 14.62 -1.15
C ASP A 20 3.63 14.72 -2.62
N GLY A 21 3.38 15.95 -3.08
CA GLY A 21 2.91 16.16 -4.45
C GLY A 21 3.85 15.60 -5.50
N GLU A 22 5.14 15.75 -5.28
CA GLU A 22 6.11 15.24 -6.25
C GLU A 22 6.10 13.73 -6.30
N VAL A 23 6.00 13.09 -5.13
CA VAL A 23 5.93 11.63 -5.08
C VAL A 23 4.70 11.12 -5.80
N LEU A 24 3.57 11.77 -5.57
CA LEU A 24 2.34 11.36 -6.22
C LEU A 24 2.43 11.52 -7.73
N ALA A 25 2.97 12.63 -8.19
CA ALA A 25 3.08 12.86 -9.62
C ALA A 25 3.96 11.83 -10.29
N ARG A 26 5.07 11.49 -9.66
CA ARG A 26 6.00 10.50 -10.22
C ARG A 26 5.39 9.11 -10.20
N PHE A 27 4.65 8.80 -9.15
CA PHE A 27 3.98 7.51 -9.08
C PHE A 27 2.93 7.37 -10.16
N ARG A 28 2.15 8.42 -10.37
CA ARG A 28 1.12 8.40 -11.41
C ARG A 28 1.75 8.26 -12.79
N ASP A 29 2.86 8.95 -13.01
CA ASP A 29 3.54 8.86 -14.29
C ASP A 29 4.09 7.46 -14.52
N TYR A 30 4.63 6.86 -13.49
CA TYR A 30 5.13 5.48 -13.59
C TYR A 30 3.98 4.53 -13.96
N CYS A 31 2.85 4.67 -13.29
CA CYS A 31 1.72 3.81 -13.56
C CYS A 31 1.22 4.00 -14.98
N ARG A 32 1.13 5.26 -15.42
CA ARG A 32 0.64 5.52 -16.78
C ARG A 32 1.56 4.90 -17.81
N ARG A 33 2.87 5.02 -17.62
CA ARG A 33 3.82 4.48 -18.58
C ARG A 33 3.80 2.96 -18.63
N ASN A 34 3.36 2.34 -17.57
CA ASN A 34 3.34 0.89 -17.48
C ASN A 34 1.95 0.29 -17.59
N GLY A 35 0.97 1.10 -17.96
CA GLY A 35 -0.39 0.60 -18.11
C GLY A 35 -1.03 0.14 -16.82
N LEU A 36 -0.67 0.78 -15.71
CA LEU A 36 -1.17 0.39 -14.41
C LEU A 36 -2.12 1.45 -13.87
N ASP A 37 -3.07 1.00 -13.05
CA ASP A 37 -3.98 1.90 -12.37
C ASP A 37 -3.39 2.25 -11.00
N PRO A 38 -3.12 3.55 -10.74
CA PRO A 38 -2.48 3.92 -9.48
C PRO A 38 -3.25 3.45 -8.25
N GLN A 39 -4.56 3.60 -8.28
CA GLN A 39 -5.38 3.19 -7.15
C GLN A 39 -5.34 1.68 -6.98
N GLY A 40 -5.40 0.96 -8.08
CA GLY A 40 -5.32 -0.49 -8.04
C GLY A 40 -4.01 -0.99 -7.50
N GLN A 41 -2.92 -0.28 -7.81
CA GLN A 41 -1.62 -0.66 -7.30
C GLN A 41 -1.54 -0.53 -5.79
N ILE A 42 -2.15 0.53 -5.26
CA ILE A 42 -2.15 0.73 -3.83
C ILE A 42 -2.96 -0.34 -3.13
N VAL A 43 -4.11 -0.68 -3.68
CA VAL A 43 -4.94 -1.75 -3.11
C VAL A 43 -4.21 -3.08 -3.19
N LEU A 44 -3.52 -3.32 -4.28
CA LEU A 44 -2.74 -4.54 -4.43
C LEU A 44 -1.65 -4.62 -3.38
N PHE A 45 -0.99 -3.50 -3.11
CA PHE A 45 0.02 -3.45 -2.07
C PHE A 45 -0.56 -3.81 -0.71
N MET A 46 -1.74 -3.25 -0.40
CA MET A 46 -2.39 -3.55 0.86
C MET A 46 -2.68 -5.04 0.98
N ARG A 47 -3.16 -5.65 -0.08
CA ARG A 47 -3.46 -7.06 -0.06
C ARG A 47 -2.21 -7.90 0.13
N ARG A 48 -1.12 -7.50 -0.50
CA ARG A 48 0.14 -8.20 -0.34
C ARG A 48 0.64 -8.13 1.08
N VAL A 49 0.52 -6.97 1.70
CA VAL A 49 0.92 -6.82 3.09
C VAL A 49 0.13 -7.77 3.98
N LEU A 50 -1.18 -7.86 3.74
CA LEU A 50 -2.00 -8.74 4.55
C LEU A 50 -1.69 -10.20 4.31
N ASP A 51 -1.41 -10.56 3.07
CA ASP A 51 -1.13 -11.95 2.73
C ASP A 51 0.18 -12.44 3.33
N THR A 52 1.18 -11.58 3.34
CA THR A 52 2.49 -11.98 3.83
C THR A 52 2.73 -11.59 5.27
N GLU A 53 1.98 -10.58 5.72
CA GLU A 53 2.06 -10.12 7.11
C GLU A 53 3.49 -9.95 7.59
N PHE A 54 3.90 -10.80 8.54
CA PHE A 54 5.20 -10.64 9.17
C PHE A 54 6.36 -10.78 8.19
N ASP A 55 6.24 -11.68 7.27
CA ASP A 55 7.31 -11.88 6.30
C ASP A 55 7.57 -10.62 5.50
N PHE A 56 6.50 -9.96 5.06
CA PHE A 56 6.65 -8.75 4.31
C PHE A 56 7.22 -7.63 5.18
N GLN A 57 6.70 -7.52 6.39
CA GLN A 57 7.16 -6.50 7.32
C GLN A 57 8.63 -6.70 7.65
N GLU A 58 9.02 -7.94 7.88
CA GLU A 58 10.40 -8.24 8.19
C GLU A 58 11.33 -7.89 7.06
N ARG A 59 10.91 -8.20 5.84
CA ARG A 59 11.73 -7.88 4.68
C ARG A 59 11.89 -6.38 4.51
N LEU A 60 10.80 -5.66 4.75
CA LEU A 60 10.84 -4.21 4.65
C LEU A 60 11.78 -3.63 5.69
N TRP A 61 11.69 -4.13 6.91
CA TRP A 61 12.59 -3.70 7.98
C TRP A 61 14.04 -3.99 7.65
N SER A 62 14.29 -5.19 7.13
CA SER A 62 15.64 -5.56 6.77
C SER A 62 16.22 -4.65 5.70
N ALA A 63 15.40 -4.33 4.71
CA ALA A 63 15.83 -3.45 3.64
C ALA A 63 16.15 -2.06 4.16
N LEU A 64 15.32 -1.55 5.07
CA LEU A 64 15.54 -0.23 5.64
C LEU A 64 16.80 -0.20 6.49
N LYS A 65 17.01 -1.26 7.27
CA LYS A 65 18.18 -1.34 8.11
C LYS A 65 19.45 -1.45 7.28
N ALA A 66 19.36 -2.16 6.18
CA ALA A 66 20.52 -2.35 5.32
C ALA A 66 20.97 -1.02 4.73
N GLU A 67 20.06 -0.10 4.52
CA GLU A 67 20.39 1.21 3.97
C GLU A 67 20.86 2.18 5.02
N THR A 68 20.68 1.86 6.28
CA THR A 68 21.08 2.75 7.36
C THR A 68 22.45 2.34 7.85
N PRO A 69 23.45 3.20 7.70
CA PRO A 69 24.80 2.87 8.16
C PRO A 69 24.91 2.69 9.66
#